data_8be05e6c410dd447792bae1ada41e2ae
#
_entry.id   8be05e6c410dd447792bae1ada41e2ae
#
_cell.length_a   1.000
_cell.length_b   1.000
_cell.length_c   1.000
_cell.angle_alpha   90.00
_cell.angle_beta   90.00
_cell.angle_gamma   90.00
#
_symmetry.space_group_name_H-M   'P 1'
#
loop_
_entity.id
_entity.type
_entity.pdbx_description
1 polymer ?
#
loop_
_entity_poly.entity_id
_entity_poly.type
_entity_poly.pdbx_seq_one_letter_code
_entity_poly.pdbx_strand_id
1 'polypeptide(L)'
;MINRVTALTLALSLTASLAQAADTLPTQTVDQALHDRLPDQIKKAGRMISVNNGSFPPYEIVNGPHSMEGASADLTTALSQLLGVKIDHATVSGLSGVLTGINAGRYQLAIGPIGDYPDRQQKVDFIDFVQEFVVFGVQKGNPAQINQLDDTCGKRIAVMAAGSAEQVIRQQSARCTAAGKPAVTVQAFTDQPSSILAVRSKRSDAFFSSQAPLTWFVNQAKGQLELAGKGHKNGFGDIFQGTVVPKGSPLGGVVLDAYQVLYQNGTYAAIMKKWQLEDNMTAAPGLNLAKQEAK
;
A
#
# COMPACT_ATOMS: atom_id res chain seq x y z
N MET A 1 22.21 73.37 33.83
CA MET A 1 20.95 72.74 33.37
C MET A 1 21.21 72.09 32.05
N ILE A 2 21.38 70.79 32.03
CA ILE A 2 21.71 70.03 30.81
C ILE A 2 20.57 69.03 30.60
N ASN A 3 19.75 69.30 29.60
CA ASN A 3 18.68 68.40 29.17
C ASN A 3 19.29 67.18 28.42
N ARG A 4 19.05 65.99 28.93
CA ARG A 4 19.32 64.70 28.19
C ARG A 4 18.03 64.26 27.47
N VAL A 5 18.04 64.32 26.18
CA VAL A 5 17.00 63.72 25.32
C VAL A 5 17.37 62.26 25.11
N THR A 6 16.52 61.37 25.63
CA THR A 6 16.65 59.92 25.43
C THR A 6 15.89 59.55 24.17
N ALA A 7 16.62 59.13 23.10
CA ALA A 7 16.01 58.64 21.89
C ALA A 7 15.67 57.14 22.10
N LEU A 8 14.36 56.82 22.00
CA LEU A 8 13.83 55.47 22.06
C LEU A 8 13.79 54.88 20.63
N THR A 9 14.74 54.01 20.31
CA THR A 9 14.74 53.25 19.03
C THR A 9 13.79 52.07 19.12
N LEU A 10 12.68 52.17 18.38
CA LEU A 10 11.70 51.09 18.21
C LEU A 10 12.25 50.11 17.17
N ALA A 11 12.72 48.93 17.61
CA ALA A 11 13.11 47.84 16.72
C ALA A 11 11.85 47.06 16.27
N LEU A 12 11.45 47.26 15.00
CA LEU A 12 10.41 46.45 14.35
C LEU A 12 11.01 45.07 14.01
N SER A 13 10.68 44.07 14.79
CA SER A 13 10.97 42.66 14.46
C SER A 13 9.97 42.14 13.42
N LEU A 14 10.37 42.06 12.14
CA LEU A 14 9.63 41.33 11.13
C LEU A 14 9.70 39.82 11.47
N THR A 15 8.66 39.27 12.05
CA THR A 15 8.45 37.81 12.09
C THR A 15 7.97 37.41 10.73
N ALA A 16 8.88 36.84 9.90
CA ALA A 16 8.54 36.13 8.70
C ALA A 16 7.80 34.82 9.11
N SER A 17 6.48 34.85 9.02
CA SER A 17 5.65 33.63 9.07
C SER A 17 6.01 32.80 7.86
N LEU A 18 6.80 31.74 8.05
CA LEU A 18 6.91 30.63 7.11
C LEU A 18 5.52 29.98 7.05
N ALA A 19 4.70 30.45 6.11
CA ALA A 19 3.50 29.71 5.72
C ALA A 19 3.99 28.35 5.22
N GLN A 20 3.80 27.30 6.01
CA GLN A 20 3.90 25.92 5.57
C GLN A 20 2.84 25.80 4.48
N ALA A 21 3.25 25.82 3.21
CA ALA A 21 2.37 25.46 2.11
C ALA A 21 1.90 24.04 2.42
N ALA A 22 0.63 23.88 2.75
CA ALA A 22 0.02 22.57 2.77
C ALA A 22 0.31 21.98 1.38
N ASP A 23 0.95 20.79 1.33
CA ASP A 23 1.23 20.08 0.09
C ASP A 23 -0.11 19.72 -0.57
N THR A 24 -0.71 20.70 -1.26
CA THR A 24 -1.92 20.47 -2.04
C THR A 24 -1.53 19.69 -3.28
N LEU A 25 -2.08 18.50 -3.39
CA LEU A 25 -1.87 17.65 -4.58
C LEU A 25 -2.37 18.38 -5.84
N PRO A 26 -1.71 18.19 -6.99
CA PRO A 26 -2.15 18.77 -8.26
C PRO A 26 -3.55 18.29 -8.61
N THR A 27 -4.48 19.23 -8.85
CA THR A 27 -5.82 18.93 -9.36
C THR A 27 -5.72 18.52 -10.83
N GLN A 28 -6.42 17.47 -11.23
CA GLN A 28 -6.44 17.00 -12.60
C GLN A 28 -7.61 17.64 -13.35
N THR A 29 -7.42 17.89 -14.65
CA THR A 29 -8.49 18.18 -15.60
C THR A 29 -8.90 16.89 -16.31
N VAL A 30 -10.16 16.80 -16.74
CA VAL A 30 -10.64 15.63 -17.48
C VAL A 30 -9.86 15.47 -18.77
N ASP A 31 -9.27 14.29 -18.98
CA ASP A 31 -8.71 13.87 -20.26
C ASP A 31 -9.85 13.22 -21.06
N GLN A 32 -10.33 13.96 -22.06
CA GLN A 32 -11.47 13.53 -22.87
C GLN A 32 -11.16 12.25 -23.67
N ALA A 33 -9.91 12.08 -24.12
CA ALA A 33 -9.51 10.87 -24.85
C ALA A 33 -9.54 9.62 -23.98
N LEU A 34 -9.15 9.73 -22.70
CA LEU A 34 -9.28 8.65 -21.72
C LEU A 34 -10.76 8.41 -21.35
N HIS A 35 -11.52 9.48 -21.12
CA HIS A 35 -12.94 9.40 -20.79
C HIS A 35 -13.73 8.63 -21.88
N ASP A 36 -13.50 8.97 -23.14
CA ASP A 36 -14.22 8.37 -24.28
C ASP A 36 -13.94 6.86 -24.42
N ARG A 37 -12.79 6.39 -23.98
CA ARG A 37 -12.39 4.98 -23.97
C ARG A 37 -12.94 4.18 -22.79
N LEU A 38 -13.55 4.83 -21.80
CA LEU A 38 -14.20 4.11 -20.70
C LEU A 38 -15.31 3.20 -21.22
N PRO A 39 -15.53 2.03 -20.62
CA PRO A 39 -16.68 1.18 -20.95
C PRO A 39 -18.02 1.95 -20.88
N ASP A 40 -18.91 1.71 -21.84
CA ASP A 40 -20.17 2.45 -21.95
C ASP A 40 -21.03 2.40 -20.68
N GLN A 41 -21.00 1.30 -19.95
CA GLN A 41 -21.71 1.17 -18.69
C GLN A 41 -21.18 2.16 -17.63
N ILE A 42 -19.86 2.39 -17.60
CA ILE A 42 -19.24 3.35 -16.67
C ILE A 42 -19.59 4.78 -17.08
N LYS A 43 -19.49 5.11 -18.39
CA LYS A 43 -19.86 6.45 -18.90
C LYS A 43 -21.32 6.76 -18.59
N LYS A 44 -22.23 5.82 -18.82
CA LYS A 44 -23.68 5.98 -18.55
C LYS A 44 -23.96 6.12 -17.06
N ALA A 45 -23.26 5.38 -16.20
CA ALA A 45 -23.42 5.45 -14.76
C ALA A 45 -22.77 6.71 -14.14
N GLY A 46 -21.78 7.31 -14.83
CA GLY A 46 -20.96 8.41 -14.32
C GLY A 46 -20.13 8.05 -13.08
N ARG A 47 -20.01 6.74 -12.78
CA ARG A 47 -19.34 6.25 -11.55
C ARG A 47 -18.79 4.85 -11.68
N MET A 48 -17.76 4.58 -10.86
CA MET A 48 -17.17 3.25 -10.61
C MET A 48 -17.10 2.99 -9.10
N ILE A 49 -16.90 1.73 -8.72
CA ILE A 49 -16.63 1.33 -7.34
C ILE A 49 -15.24 0.71 -7.29
N SER A 50 -14.36 1.31 -6.47
CA SER A 50 -13.08 0.74 -6.07
C SER A 50 -13.25 -0.01 -4.75
N VAL A 51 -12.99 -1.33 -4.76
CA VAL A 51 -13.09 -2.16 -3.56
C VAL A 51 -11.73 -2.27 -2.86
N ASN A 52 -11.76 -2.29 -1.52
CA ASN A 52 -10.59 -2.56 -0.68
C ASN A 52 -10.93 -3.58 0.42
N ASN A 53 -9.93 -4.10 1.12
CA ASN A 53 -10.10 -5.06 2.22
C ASN A 53 -9.84 -4.47 3.60
N GLY A 54 -9.91 -3.17 3.73
CA GLY A 54 -9.61 -2.47 4.97
C GLY A 54 -8.21 -1.86 4.97
N SER A 55 -7.66 -1.65 6.16
CA SER A 55 -6.45 -0.84 6.31
C SER A 55 -5.17 -1.54 5.87
N PHE A 56 -4.47 -0.92 4.94
CA PHE A 56 -3.12 -1.22 4.48
C PHE A 56 -2.29 0.08 4.46
N PRO A 57 -2.02 0.67 5.63
CA PRO A 57 -1.40 1.99 5.72
C PRO A 57 0.05 1.96 5.21
N PRO A 58 0.60 3.08 4.70
CA PRO A 58 -0.07 4.36 4.48
C PRO A 58 -0.85 4.46 3.16
N TYR A 59 -1.02 3.35 2.43
CA TYR A 59 -1.79 3.34 1.18
C TYR A 59 -3.28 3.47 1.43
N GLU A 60 -3.83 2.65 2.33
CA GLU A 60 -5.24 2.58 2.67
C GLU A 60 -5.42 2.68 4.19
N ILE A 61 -6.07 3.73 4.66
CA ILE A 61 -6.43 3.95 6.06
C ILE A 61 -7.94 4.12 6.10
N VAL A 62 -8.64 3.05 6.48
CA VAL A 62 -10.10 3.03 6.50
C VAL A 62 -10.58 3.54 7.85
N ASN A 63 -11.26 4.70 7.84
CA ASN A 63 -11.77 5.40 9.02
C ASN A 63 -13.29 5.22 9.20
N GLY A 64 -13.93 4.43 8.32
CA GLY A 64 -15.37 4.17 8.36
C GLY A 64 -15.88 3.57 7.05
N PRO A 65 -17.18 3.26 6.94
CA PRO A 65 -17.74 2.54 5.80
C PRO A 65 -17.55 3.22 4.43
N HIS A 66 -17.37 4.55 4.44
CA HIS A 66 -17.26 5.37 3.22
C HIS A 66 -16.11 6.37 3.30
N SER A 67 -15.21 6.22 4.27
CA SER A 67 -14.07 7.12 4.48
C SER A 67 -12.76 6.34 4.42
N MET A 68 -11.91 6.72 3.49
CA MET A 68 -10.57 6.18 3.32
C MET A 68 -9.60 7.33 3.09
N GLU A 69 -8.48 7.30 3.77
CA GLU A 69 -7.33 8.17 3.57
C GLU A 69 -6.14 7.33 3.09
N GLY A 70 -5.07 7.97 2.67
CA GLY A 70 -3.86 7.30 2.23
C GLY A 70 -3.54 7.54 0.76
N ALA A 71 -2.41 7.00 0.31
CA ALA A 71 -1.96 7.18 -1.07
C ALA A 71 -2.98 6.67 -2.09
N SER A 72 -3.69 5.57 -1.79
CA SER A 72 -4.74 5.02 -2.67
C SER A 72 -5.97 5.93 -2.75
N ALA A 73 -6.33 6.62 -1.67
CA ALA A 73 -7.43 7.60 -1.69
C ALA A 73 -7.07 8.82 -2.54
N ASP A 74 -5.83 9.32 -2.42
CA ASP A 74 -5.34 10.43 -3.23
C ASP A 74 -5.25 10.02 -4.72
N LEU A 75 -4.74 8.82 -5.03
CA LEU A 75 -4.73 8.26 -6.40
C LEU A 75 -6.16 8.10 -6.95
N THR A 76 -7.09 7.62 -6.14
CA THR A 76 -8.51 7.50 -6.52
C THR A 76 -9.08 8.86 -6.89
N THR A 77 -8.78 9.90 -6.11
CA THR A 77 -9.21 11.28 -6.39
C THR A 77 -8.62 11.79 -7.71
N ALA A 78 -7.31 11.61 -7.92
CA ALA A 78 -6.65 12.05 -9.15
C ALA A 78 -7.19 11.31 -10.38
N LEU A 79 -7.36 9.98 -10.30
CA LEU A 79 -7.95 9.17 -11.39
C LEU A 79 -9.42 9.55 -11.65
N SER A 80 -10.21 9.80 -10.61
CA SER A 80 -11.59 10.26 -10.73
C SER A 80 -11.69 11.58 -11.50
N GLN A 81 -10.83 12.55 -11.17
CA GLN A 81 -10.76 13.83 -11.85
C GLN A 81 -10.32 13.67 -13.32
N LEU A 82 -9.25 12.90 -13.55
CA LEU A 82 -8.68 12.69 -14.88
C LEU A 82 -9.65 11.95 -15.82
N LEU A 83 -10.34 10.94 -15.31
CA LEU A 83 -11.30 10.14 -16.08
C LEU A 83 -12.70 10.78 -16.19
N GLY A 84 -12.98 11.84 -15.44
CA GLY A 84 -14.28 12.52 -15.46
C GLY A 84 -15.44 11.67 -14.96
N VAL A 85 -15.19 10.68 -14.09
CA VAL A 85 -16.20 9.82 -13.47
C VAL A 85 -15.93 9.70 -11.97
N LYS A 86 -16.99 9.61 -11.18
CA LYS A 86 -16.85 9.42 -9.74
C LYS A 86 -16.31 8.01 -9.43
N ILE A 87 -15.34 7.90 -8.52
CA ILE A 87 -14.88 6.62 -8.02
C ILE A 87 -15.18 6.53 -6.53
N ASP A 88 -16.16 5.69 -6.18
CA ASP A 88 -16.55 5.45 -4.78
C ASP A 88 -15.77 4.29 -4.18
N HIS A 89 -15.57 4.29 -2.86
CA HIS A 89 -14.93 3.20 -2.12
C HIS A 89 -15.97 2.22 -1.56
N ALA A 90 -15.65 0.93 -1.62
CA ALA A 90 -16.34 -0.13 -0.90
C ALA A 90 -15.34 -0.98 -0.14
N THR A 91 -15.63 -1.32 1.11
CA THR A 91 -14.78 -2.18 1.92
C THR A 91 -15.42 -3.55 2.10
N VAL A 92 -14.63 -4.61 1.88
CA VAL A 92 -15.02 -6.00 2.10
C VAL A 92 -14.05 -6.67 3.06
N SER A 93 -14.46 -7.77 3.65
CA SER A 93 -13.59 -8.52 4.56
C SER A 93 -12.55 -9.34 3.77
N GLY A 94 -11.27 -9.08 4.04
CA GLY A 94 -10.12 -9.84 3.56
C GLY A 94 -9.84 -9.73 2.06
N LEU A 95 -8.60 -10.03 1.69
CA LEU A 95 -8.11 -9.97 0.31
C LEU A 95 -8.89 -10.90 -0.64
N SER A 96 -9.29 -12.08 -0.16
CA SER A 96 -10.11 -13.01 -0.95
C SER A 96 -11.44 -12.40 -1.39
N GLY A 97 -12.06 -11.57 -0.54
CA GLY A 97 -13.29 -10.85 -0.87
C GLY A 97 -13.10 -9.85 -2.00
N VAL A 98 -11.98 -9.13 -1.99
CA VAL A 98 -11.60 -8.20 -3.06
C VAL A 98 -11.44 -8.94 -4.39
N LEU A 99 -10.54 -9.93 -4.43
CA LEU A 99 -10.23 -10.68 -5.67
C LEU A 99 -11.46 -11.40 -6.24
N THR A 100 -12.28 -12.00 -5.37
CA THR A 100 -13.53 -12.65 -5.79
C THR A 100 -14.53 -11.64 -6.32
N GLY A 101 -14.66 -10.48 -5.67
CA GLY A 101 -15.58 -9.42 -6.10
C GLY A 101 -15.20 -8.83 -7.45
N ILE A 102 -13.91 -8.60 -7.71
CA ILE A 102 -13.38 -8.14 -9.00
C ILE A 102 -13.61 -9.22 -10.09
N ASN A 103 -13.21 -10.47 -9.82
CA ASN A 103 -13.37 -11.57 -10.78
C ASN A 103 -14.85 -11.82 -11.15
N ALA A 104 -15.76 -11.61 -10.22
CA ALA A 104 -17.22 -11.72 -10.44
C ALA A 104 -17.85 -10.48 -11.07
N GLY A 105 -17.08 -9.43 -11.39
CA GLY A 105 -17.58 -8.19 -11.98
C GLY A 105 -18.46 -7.35 -11.04
N ARG A 106 -18.48 -7.62 -9.73
CA ARG A 106 -19.25 -6.81 -8.76
C ARG A 106 -18.66 -5.41 -8.59
N TYR A 107 -17.34 -5.30 -8.71
CA TYR A 107 -16.58 -4.06 -8.62
C TYR A 107 -15.78 -3.87 -9.90
N GLN A 108 -15.64 -2.62 -10.33
CA GLN A 108 -14.92 -2.28 -11.56
C GLN A 108 -13.42 -2.37 -11.37
N LEU A 109 -12.92 -2.02 -10.17
CA LEU A 109 -11.50 -2.01 -9.88
C LEU A 109 -11.25 -2.07 -8.36
N ALA A 110 -9.98 -2.26 -8.01
CA ALA A 110 -9.46 -2.06 -6.65
C ALA A 110 -8.20 -1.19 -6.76
N ILE A 111 -8.31 0.09 -6.41
CA ILE A 111 -7.18 1.04 -6.42
C ILE A 111 -6.42 0.87 -5.11
N GLY A 112 -5.34 0.13 -5.15
CA GLY A 112 -4.49 -0.15 -4.00
C GLY A 112 -3.30 -1.02 -4.38
N PRO A 113 -2.31 -1.19 -3.50
CA PRO A 113 -1.15 -2.01 -3.77
C PRO A 113 -1.46 -3.48 -3.50
N ILE A 114 -2.22 -4.11 -4.39
CA ILE A 114 -2.47 -5.55 -4.34
C ILE A 114 -1.34 -6.25 -5.08
N GLY A 115 -0.74 -7.27 -4.43
CA GLY A 115 0.39 -8.00 -5.00
C GLY A 115 0.05 -8.68 -6.31
N ASP A 116 0.83 -8.36 -7.34
CA ASP A 116 0.82 -9.00 -8.64
C ASP A 116 1.59 -10.33 -8.55
N TYR A 117 0.93 -11.42 -8.88
CA TYR A 117 1.52 -12.75 -8.92
C TYR A 117 0.96 -13.54 -10.10
N PRO A 118 1.78 -14.39 -10.76
CA PRO A 118 1.37 -15.10 -11.96
C PRO A 118 0.10 -15.95 -11.82
N ASP A 119 -0.15 -16.52 -10.64
CA ASP A 119 -1.37 -17.29 -10.35
C ASP A 119 -2.62 -16.38 -10.27
N ARG A 120 -2.47 -15.13 -9.79
CA ARG A 120 -3.55 -14.14 -9.76
C ARG A 120 -3.82 -13.55 -11.13
N GLN A 121 -2.77 -13.34 -11.95
CA GLN A 121 -2.90 -12.82 -13.32
C GLN A 121 -3.77 -13.70 -14.23
N GLN A 122 -4.01 -14.95 -13.85
CA GLN A 122 -4.94 -15.83 -14.57
C GLN A 122 -6.41 -15.39 -14.43
N LYS A 123 -6.73 -14.64 -13.37
CA LYS A 123 -8.13 -14.27 -13.01
C LYS A 123 -8.40 -12.77 -13.06
N VAL A 124 -7.37 -11.95 -12.90
CA VAL A 124 -7.44 -10.49 -12.86
C VAL A 124 -6.24 -9.90 -13.57
N ASP A 125 -6.30 -8.62 -13.95
CA ASP A 125 -5.15 -7.87 -14.45
C ASP A 125 -4.71 -6.82 -13.43
N PHE A 126 -3.40 -6.58 -13.39
CA PHE A 126 -2.76 -5.62 -12.49
C PHE A 126 -2.21 -4.45 -13.28
N ILE A 127 -2.46 -3.25 -12.80
CA ILE A 127 -1.77 -2.03 -13.21
C ILE A 127 -0.81 -1.68 -12.08
N ASP A 128 0.43 -2.12 -12.21
CA ASP A 128 1.44 -2.02 -11.17
C ASP A 128 2.01 -0.61 -11.10
N PHE A 129 2.08 -0.07 -9.90
CA PHE A 129 2.62 1.25 -9.61
C PHE A 129 3.49 1.29 -8.34
N VAL A 130 3.70 0.15 -7.69
CA VAL A 130 4.49 0.01 -6.46
C VAL A 130 5.44 -1.16 -6.61
N GLN A 131 6.69 -0.98 -6.17
CA GLN A 131 7.62 -2.05 -5.85
C GLN A 131 7.70 -2.19 -4.33
N GLU A 132 7.51 -3.40 -3.82
CA GLU A 132 7.42 -3.63 -2.38
C GLU A 132 8.48 -4.61 -1.91
N PHE A 133 8.79 -4.55 -0.60
CA PHE A 133 9.73 -5.42 0.10
C PHE A 133 8.98 -6.10 1.24
N VAL A 134 9.36 -7.33 1.60
CA VAL A 134 8.73 -8.06 2.71
C VAL A 134 9.73 -8.22 3.84
N VAL A 135 9.31 -7.82 5.04
CA VAL A 135 10.14 -7.80 6.25
C VAL A 135 9.34 -8.32 7.46
N PHE A 136 9.95 -8.33 8.62
CA PHE A 136 9.29 -8.72 9.87
C PHE A 136 9.06 -7.48 10.74
N GLY A 137 7.85 -7.33 11.27
CA GLY A 137 7.56 -6.45 12.41
C GLY A 137 7.70 -7.27 13.68
N VAL A 138 8.62 -6.90 14.55
CA VAL A 138 8.95 -7.62 15.80
C VAL A 138 8.82 -6.71 17.01
N GLN A 139 8.76 -7.28 18.20
CA GLN A 139 8.88 -6.51 19.43
C GLN A 139 10.25 -5.85 19.53
N LYS A 140 10.32 -4.70 20.21
CA LYS A 140 11.58 -3.97 20.46
C LYS A 140 12.63 -4.87 21.05
N GLY A 141 13.83 -4.83 20.48
CA GLY A 141 14.98 -5.68 20.85
C GLY A 141 14.89 -7.09 20.27
N ASN A 142 13.93 -7.39 19.38
CA ASN A 142 13.81 -8.65 18.66
C ASN A 142 14.04 -9.91 19.53
N PRO A 143 13.25 -10.12 20.60
CA PRO A 143 13.51 -11.19 21.58
C PRO A 143 13.45 -12.61 20.97
N ALA A 144 12.76 -12.77 19.84
CA ALA A 144 12.71 -14.04 19.12
C ALA A 144 13.88 -14.25 18.14
N GLN A 145 14.78 -13.24 17.98
CA GLN A 145 15.96 -13.25 17.10
C GLN A 145 15.62 -13.58 15.64
N ILE A 146 14.55 -13.01 15.12
CA ILE A 146 14.09 -13.21 13.74
C ILE A 146 14.70 -12.11 12.86
N ASN A 147 15.75 -12.43 12.07
CA ASN A 147 16.43 -11.50 11.17
C ASN A 147 16.28 -11.89 9.69
N GLN A 148 15.87 -13.12 9.41
CA GLN A 148 15.65 -13.66 8.09
C GLN A 148 14.64 -14.80 8.14
N LEU A 149 14.22 -15.28 6.99
CA LEU A 149 13.16 -16.30 6.87
C LEU A 149 13.49 -17.59 7.62
N ASP A 150 14.75 -18.03 7.62
CA ASP A 150 15.19 -19.28 8.25
C ASP A 150 15.12 -19.24 9.79
N ASP A 151 15.10 -18.05 10.38
CA ASP A 151 14.99 -17.88 11.84
C ASP A 151 13.56 -18.11 12.35
N THR A 152 12.60 -18.31 11.44
CA THR A 152 11.17 -18.48 11.80
C THR A 152 10.83 -19.89 12.26
N CYS A 153 11.73 -20.88 12.10
CA CYS A 153 11.50 -22.25 12.55
C CYS A 153 11.18 -22.31 14.05
N GLY A 154 10.05 -22.94 14.40
CA GLY A 154 9.56 -23.03 15.77
C GLY A 154 8.94 -21.74 16.34
N LYS A 155 8.81 -20.68 15.54
CA LYS A 155 8.25 -19.40 15.97
C LYS A 155 6.77 -19.28 15.56
N ARG A 156 6.06 -18.34 16.20
CA ARG A 156 4.68 -17.96 15.89
C ARG A 156 4.71 -16.74 14.98
N ILE A 157 4.37 -16.93 13.72
CA ILE A 157 4.43 -15.88 12.72
C ILE A 157 3.03 -15.45 12.29
N ALA A 158 2.66 -14.20 12.56
CA ALA A 158 1.46 -13.58 12.05
C ALA A 158 1.64 -13.26 10.57
N VAL A 159 0.59 -13.46 9.79
CA VAL A 159 0.49 -13.13 8.36
C VAL A 159 -0.93 -12.68 8.03
N MET A 160 -1.09 -11.94 6.95
CA MET A 160 -2.43 -11.66 6.40
C MET A 160 -2.92 -12.89 5.63
N ALA A 161 -4.14 -13.35 5.96
CA ALA A 161 -4.76 -14.51 5.33
C ALA A 161 -4.96 -14.30 3.82
N ALA A 162 -4.77 -15.37 3.04
CA ALA A 162 -4.81 -15.39 1.58
C ALA A 162 -3.76 -14.48 0.90
N GLY A 163 -2.81 -13.94 1.67
CA GLY A 163 -1.67 -13.17 1.16
C GLY A 163 -0.53 -14.09 0.72
N SER A 164 0.36 -13.56 -0.13
CA SER A 164 1.59 -14.25 -0.55
C SER A 164 2.54 -14.50 0.61
N ALA A 165 2.58 -13.61 1.59
CA ALA A 165 3.36 -13.79 2.81
C ALA A 165 2.92 -15.05 3.58
N GLU A 166 1.62 -15.35 3.63
CA GLU A 166 1.14 -16.61 4.22
C GLU A 166 1.69 -17.83 3.49
N GLN A 167 1.67 -17.82 2.16
CA GLN A 167 2.19 -18.93 1.36
C GLN A 167 3.69 -19.16 1.60
N VAL A 168 4.49 -18.07 1.61
CA VAL A 168 5.93 -18.13 1.89
C VAL A 168 6.21 -18.72 3.27
N ILE A 169 5.49 -18.27 4.32
CA ILE A 169 5.68 -18.80 5.68
C ILE A 169 5.24 -20.26 5.79
N ARG A 170 4.16 -20.69 5.10
CA ARG A 170 3.76 -22.10 5.04
C ARG A 170 4.81 -22.98 4.34
N GLN A 171 5.39 -22.50 3.25
CA GLN A 171 6.51 -23.18 2.58
C GLN A 171 7.75 -23.24 3.48
N GLN A 172 8.05 -22.15 4.21
CA GLN A 172 9.14 -22.14 5.18
C GLN A 172 8.89 -23.14 6.32
N SER A 173 7.66 -23.27 6.80
CA SER A 173 7.31 -24.29 7.80
C SER A 173 7.63 -25.70 7.31
N ALA A 174 7.29 -26.01 6.05
CA ALA A 174 7.64 -27.29 5.43
C ALA A 174 9.17 -27.47 5.31
N ARG A 175 9.91 -26.43 4.93
CA ARG A 175 11.40 -26.48 4.91
C ARG A 175 12.00 -26.73 6.30
N CYS A 176 11.45 -26.09 7.34
CA CYS A 176 11.88 -26.34 8.73
C CYS A 176 11.73 -27.81 9.12
N THR A 177 10.56 -28.41 8.87
CA THR A 177 10.31 -29.81 9.20
C THR A 177 11.17 -30.76 8.38
N ALA A 178 11.38 -30.51 7.09
CA ALA A 178 12.28 -31.28 6.25
C ALA A 178 13.74 -31.25 6.74
N ALA A 179 14.15 -30.15 7.37
CA ALA A 179 15.47 -29.99 7.99
C ALA A 179 15.54 -30.49 9.45
N GLY A 180 14.52 -31.19 9.96
CA GLY A 180 14.46 -31.67 11.32
C GLY A 180 14.28 -30.58 12.39
N LYS A 181 13.88 -29.36 11.98
CA LYS A 181 13.60 -28.26 12.88
C LYS A 181 12.10 -28.18 13.21
N PRO A 182 11.70 -27.54 14.33
CA PRO A 182 10.29 -27.35 14.63
C PRO A 182 9.56 -26.55 13.55
N ALA A 183 8.33 -26.92 13.26
CA ALA A 183 7.48 -26.22 12.30
C ALA A 183 7.22 -24.77 12.73
N VAL A 184 6.97 -23.88 11.78
CA VAL A 184 6.47 -22.54 12.05
C VAL A 184 4.98 -22.62 12.46
N THR A 185 4.60 -21.97 13.53
CA THR A 185 3.18 -21.76 13.87
C THR A 185 2.65 -20.57 13.07
N VAL A 186 1.99 -20.84 11.95
CA VAL A 186 1.42 -19.80 11.07
C VAL A 186 0.10 -19.32 11.65
N GLN A 187 0.00 -18.02 11.92
CA GLN A 187 -1.19 -17.36 12.46
C GLN A 187 -1.73 -16.38 11.40
N ALA A 188 -2.75 -16.81 10.66
CA ALA A 188 -3.35 -16.00 9.60
C ALA A 188 -4.51 -15.14 10.16
N PHE A 189 -4.44 -13.83 9.89
CA PHE A 189 -5.42 -12.82 10.29
C PHE A 189 -6.08 -12.20 9.06
N THR A 190 -7.29 -11.68 9.22
CA THR A 190 -8.06 -11.09 8.11
C THR A 190 -7.52 -9.73 7.65
N ASP A 191 -6.78 -9.03 8.51
CA ASP A 191 -6.29 -7.67 8.27
C ASP A 191 -4.93 -7.40 8.93
N GLN A 192 -4.27 -6.33 8.48
CA GLN A 192 -2.96 -5.90 8.98
C GLN A 192 -3.01 -5.44 10.45
N PRO A 193 -3.99 -4.62 10.89
CA PRO A 193 -4.08 -4.20 12.28
C PRO A 193 -4.18 -5.37 13.28
N SER A 194 -4.96 -6.38 12.96
CA SER A 194 -5.09 -7.60 13.80
C SER A 194 -3.77 -8.37 13.87
N SER A 195 -3.05 -8.47 12.74
CA SER A 195 -1.75 -9.13 12.66
C SER A 195 -0.71 -8.45 13.55
N ILE A 196 -0.58 -7.12 13.45
CA ILE A 196 0.41 -6.38 14.25
C ILE A 196 0.02 -6.32 15.73
N LEU A 197 -1.28 -6.30 16.04
CA LEU A 197 -1.77 -6.40 17.42
C LEU A 197 -1.35 -7.72 18.08
N ALA A 198 -1.33 -8.83 17.34
CA ALA A 198 -0.87 -10.13 17.84
C ALA A 198 0.60 -10.08 18.27
N VAL A 199 1.47 -9.34 17.53
CA VAL A 199 2.87 -9.12 17.94
C VAL A 199 2.95 -8.23 19.17
N ARG A 200 2.24 -7.10 19.19
CA ARG A 200 2.23 -6.18 20.34
C ARG A 200 1.78 -6.86 21.63
N SER A 201 0.80 -7.76 21.54
CA SER A 201 0.27 -8.54 22.68
C SER A 201 1.04 -9.82 22.99
N LYS A 202 2.20 -10.05 22.35
CA LYS A 202 3.07 -11.23 22.51
C LYS A 202 2.40 -12.57 22.16
N ARG A 203 1.30 -12.55 21.41
CA ARG A 203 0.65 -13.76 20.86
C ARG A 203 1.40 -14.29 19.64
N SER A 204 2.04 -13.41 18.86
CA SER A 204 2.93 -13.74 17.76
C SER A 204 4.33 -13.22 18.07
N ASP A 205 5.36 -13.88 17.53
CA ASP A 205 6.77 -13.50 17.69
C ASP A 205 7.18 -12.46 16.65
N ALA A 206 6.58 -12.53 15.44
CA ALA A 206 6.72 -11.53 14.39
C ALA A 206 5.44 -11.45 13.54
N PHE A 207 5.29 -10.32 12.83
CA PHE A 207 4.35 -10.19 11.71
C PHE A 207 5.16 -10.05 10.42
N PHE A 208 4.95 -10.95 9.48
CA PHE A 208 5.65 -11.01 8.20
C PHE A 208 4.76 -10.39 7.12
N SER A 209 5.16 -9.23 6.60
CA SER A 209 4.37 -8.43 5.66
C SER A 209 5.22 -7.41 4.90
N SER A 210 4.56 -6.66 4.03
CA SER A 210 5.13 -5.54 3.28
C SER A 210 5.78 -4.50 4.18
N GLN A 211 6.93 -3.97 3.75
CA GLN A 211 7.75 -3.04 4.53
C GLN A 211 7.03 -1.71 4.78
N ALA A 212 6.33 -1.17 3.80
CA ALA A 212 5.65 0.12 3.95
C ALA A 212 4.59 0.10 5.07
N PRO A 213 3.61 -0.85 5.10
CA PRO A 213 2.69 -0.97 6.24
C PRO A 213 3.38 -1.25 7.57
N LEU A 214 4.39 -2.10 7.59
CA LEU A 214 5.10 -2.39 8.82
C LEU A 214 5.86 -1.18 9.35
N THR A 215 6.46 -0.36 8.47
CA THR A 215 7.09 0.92 8.86
C THR A 215 6.06 1.84 9.52
N TRP A 216 4.88 1.96 8.93
CA TRP A 216 3.79 2.74 9.51
C TRP A 216 3.42 2.26 10.93
N PHE A 217 3.18 0.96 11.11
CA PHE A 217 2.81 0.41 12.41
C PHE A 217 3.93 0.55 13.45
N VAL A 218 5.19 0.38 13.06
CA VAL A 218 6.35 0.58 13.94
C VAL A 218 6.42 2.02 14.41
N ASN A 219 6.23 3.00 13.51
CA ASN A 219 6.21 4.41 13.86
C ASN A 219 5.07 4.75 14.85
N GLN A 220 3.89 4.16 14.65
CA GLN A 220 2.73 4.35 15.56
C GLN A 220 2.91 3.62 16.91
N ALA A 221 3.78 2.63 16.99
CA ALA A 221 3.97 1.83 18.20
C ALA A 221 4.82 2.50 19.28
N LYS A 222 5.26 3.75 19.09
CA LYS A 222 6.00 4.54 20.09
C LYS A 222 7.17 3.77 20.72
N GLY A 223 7.98 3.10 19.91
CA GLY A 223 9.16 2.35 20.34
C GLY A 223 8.89 0.94 20.90
N GLN A 224 7.67 0.42 20.84
CA GLN A 224 7.34 -0.95 21.26
C GLN A 224 7.70 -2.01 20.21
N LEU A 225 7.80 -1.61 18.95
CA LEU A 225 8.09 -2.46 17.81
C LEU A 225 9.30 -1.95 17.02
N GLU A 226 9.86 -2.84 16.23
CA GLU A 226 10.91 -2.50 15.26
C GLU A 226 10.79 -3.41 14.02
N LEU A 227 11.46 -3.02 12.94
CA LEU A 227 11.58 -3.85 11.73
C LEU A 227 12.83 -4.73 11.83
N ALA A 228 12.69 -5.98 11.38
CA ALA A 228 13.77 -6.92 11.21
C ALA A 228 13.72 -7.55 9.79
N GLY A 229 14.82 -8.13 9.34
CA GLY A 229 14.90 -8.79 8.04
C GLY A 229 15.01 -7.84 6.85
N LYS A 230 15.38 -6.57 7.07
CA LYS A 230 15.66 -5.61 5.98
C LYS A 230 16.86 -6.07 5.14
N GLY A 231 16.80 -5.80 3.82
CA GLY A 231 17.88 -6.15 2.90
C GLY A 231 17.91 -7.62 2.48
N HIS A 232 17.02 -8.45 3.00
CA HIS A 232 16.83 -9.84 2.58
C HIS A 232 15.62 -9.97 1.65
N LYS A 233 15.71 -10.87 0.66
CA LYS A 233 14.56 -11.17 -0.22
C LYS A 233 13.41 -11.87 0.52
N ASN A 234 13.69 -12.51 1.65
CA ASN A 234 12.71 -13.17 2.52
C ASN A 234 11.74 -14.10 1.76
N GLY A 235 12.26 -14.84 0.76
CA GLY A 235 11.47 -15.78 -0.02
C GLY A 235 10.69 -15.16 -1.17
N PHE A 236 10.95 -13.90 -1.52
CA PHE A 236 10.36 -13.22 -2.67
C PHE A 236 11.43 -12.83 -3.70
N GLY A 237 11.01 -12.77 -4.98
CA GLY A 237 11.73 -12.05 -6.04
C GLY A 237 11.40 -10.55 -5.99
N ASP A 238 11.31 -9.92 -7.17
CA ASP A 238 10.78 -8.57 -7.28
C ASP A 238 9.27 -8.59 -7.06
N ILE A 239 8.79 -7.75 -6.15
CA ILE A 239 7.38 -7.69 -5.79
C ILE A 239 6.78 -6.42 -6.40
N PHE A 240 5.93 -6.60 -7.40
CA PHE A 240 5.10 -5.52 -7.92
C PHE A 240 3.72 -5.59 -7.29
N GLN A 241 3.14 -4.41 -7.08
CA GLN A 241 1.79 -4.27 -6.54
C GLN A 241 1.06 -3.17 -7.30
N GLY A 242 -0.23 -3.36 -7.50
CA GLY A 242 -0.98 -2.44 -8.33
C GLY A 242 -2.49 -2.45 -8.13
N THR A 243 -3.13 -1.59 -8.91
CA THR A 243 -4.57 -1.55 -9.09
C THR A 243 -5.02 -2.81 -9.84
N VAL A 244 -6.10 -3.41 -9.37
CA VAL A 244 -6.67 -4.64 -9.96
C VAL A 244 -7.94 -4.31 -10.73
N VAL A 245 -8.07 -4.93 -11.91
CA VAL A 245 -9.29 -4.92 -12.73
C VAL A 245 -9.67 -6.34 -13.14
N PRO A 246 -10.92 -6.60 -13.58
CA PRO A 246 -11.30 -7.90 -14.11
C PRO A 246 -10.41 -8.29 -15.30
N LYS A 247 -10.08 -9.58 -15.42
CA LYS A 247 -9.22 -10.11 -16.49
C LYS A 247 -9.73 -9.73 -17.87
N GLY A 248 -8.83 -9.16 -18.71
CA GLY A 248 -9.15 -8.73 -20.06
C GLY A 248 -10.13 -7.56 -20.17
N SER A 249 -10.41 -6.85 -19.07
CA SER A 249 -11.28 -5.69 -19.08
C SER A 249 -10.67 -4.54 -19.91
N PRO A 250 -11.43 -3.90 -20.81
CA PRO A 250 -10.99 -2.69 -21.51
C PRO A 250 -10.57 -1.56 -20.55
N LEU A 251 -11.11 -1.56 -19.33
CA LEU A 251 -10.77 -0.60 -18.28
C LEU A 251 -9.27 -0.65 -17.91
N GLY A 252 -8.63 -1.83 -18.01
CA GLY A 252 -7.21 -1.99 -17.66
C GLY A 252 -6.29 -1.07 -18.47
N GLY A 253 -6.48 -1.00 -19.79
CA GLY A 253 -5.70 -0.11 -20.66
C GLY A 253 -5.96 1.37 -20.38
N VAL A 254 -7.21 1.74 -20.10
CA VAL A 254 -7.57 3.13 -19.76
C VAL A 254 -6.93 3.55 -18.44
N VAL A 255 -6.99 2.70 -17.42
CA VAL A 255 -6.37 2.98 -16.11
C VAL A 255 -4.86 3.03 -16.21
N LEU A 256 -4.22 2.15 -17.01
CA LEU A 256 -2.77 2.19 -17.24
C LEU A 256 -2.36 3.54 -17.85
N ASP A 257 -3.04 3.98 -18.91
CA ASP A 257 -2.72 5.25 -19.56
C ASP A 257 -3.01 6.44 -18.62
N ALA A 258 -4.06 6.37 -17.80
CA ALA A 258 -4.32 7.37 -16.77
C ALA A 258 -3.18 7.44 -15.72
N TYR A 259 -2.66 6.30 -15.27
CA TYR A 259 -1.46 6.30 -14.41
C TYR A 259 -0.25 6.91 -15.13
N GLN A 260 -0.03 6.62 -16.43
CA GLN A 260 1.06 7.23 -17.19
C GLN A 260 0.98 8.76 -17.20
N VAL A 261 -0.22 9.33 -17.34
CA VAL A 261 -0.44 10.78 -17.22
C VAL A 261 -0.05 11.28 -15.82
N LEU A 262 -0.48 10.60 -14.75
CA LEU A 262 -0.14 10.98 -13.36
C LEU A 262 1.38 10.88 -13.09
N TYR A 263 2.09 9.95 -13.71
CA TYR A 263 3.54 9.86 -13.63
C TYR A 263 4.22 11.03 -14.36
N GLN A 264 3.79 11.32 -15.58
CA GLN A 264 4.38 12.36 -16.43
C GLN A 264 4.17 13.77 -15.87
N ASN A 265 3.02 14.05 -15.28
CA ASN A 265 2.69 15.36 -14.73
C ASN A 265 3.14 15.54 -13.25
N GLY A 266 3.80 14.53 -12.67
CA GLY A 266 4.35 14.57 -11.31
C GLY A 266 3.34 14.34 -10.18
N THR A 267 2.05 14.13 -10.48
CA THR A 267 1.02 13.90 -9.46
C THR A 267 1.28 12.62 -8.68
N TYR A 268 1.67 11.53 -9.37
CA TYR A 268 2.03 10.28 -8.71
C TYR A 268 3.19 10.49 -7.71
N ALA A 269 4.27 11.14 -8.13
CA ALA A 269 5.42 11.41 -7.26
C ALA A 269 5.05 12.28 -6.05
N ALA A 270 4.20 13.30 -6.25
CA ALA A 270 3.70 14.14 -5.16
C ALA A 270 2.87 13.33 -4.14
N ILE A 271 2.01 12.42 -4.61
CA ILE A 271 1.23 11.53 -3.73
C ILE A 271 2.15 10.62 -2.94
N MET A 272 3.09 9.94 -3.60
CA MET A 272 4.00 9.01 -2.93
C MET A 272 4.87 9.73 -1.89
N LYS A 273 5.37 10.92 -2.21
CA LYS A 273 6.12 11.76 -1.27
C LYS A 273 5.28 12.19 -0.06
N LYS A 274 4.05 12.64 -0.28
CA LYS A 274 3.11 13.02 0.81
C LYS A 274 2.97 11.89 1.84
N TRP A 275 2.98 10.64 1.38
CA TRP A 275 2.78 9.47 2.22
C TRP A 275 4.09 8.75 2.60
N GLN A 276 5.27 9.34 2.31
CA GLN A 276 6.61 8.79 2.62
C GLN A 276 6.81 7.40 1.99
N LEU A 277 6.46 7.27 0.73
CA LEU A 277 6.49 6.03 -0.07
C LEU A 277 7.45 6.13 -1.26
N GLU A 278 8.40 7.08 -1.25
CA GLU A 278 9.33 7.31 -2.36
C GLU A 278 10.16 6.06 -2.69
N ASP A 279 10.56 5.31 -1.66
CA ASP A 279 11.36 4.08 -1.82
C ASP A 279 10.56 2.95 -2.51
N ASN A 280 9.23 3.07 -2.54
CA ASN A 280 8.32 2.09 -3.15
C ASN A 280 7.89 2.47 -4.58
N MET A 281 8.39 3.58 -5.12
CA MET A 281 8.01 4.04 -6.45
C MET A 281 8.59 3.13 -7.53
N THR A 282 7.78 2.83 -8.56
CA THR A 282 8.28 2.28 -9.82
C THR A 282 8.66 3.40 -10.79
N ALA A 283 9.56 3.12 -11.73
CA ALA A 283 9.98 4.12 -12.74
C ALA A 283 8.84 4.49 -13.71
N ALA A 284 7.92 3.54 -13.95
CA ALA A 284 6.73 3.71 -14.77
C ALA A 284 5.65 2.72 -14.31
N PRO A 285 4.35 3.01 -14.54
CA PRO A 285 3.31 2.01 -14.32
C PRO A 285 3.39 0.93 -15.39
N GLY A 286 2.96 -0.28 -15.06
CA GLY A 286 2.99 -1.39 -16.02
C GLY A 286 1.83 -2.36 -15.83
N LEU A 287 1.53 -3.11 -16.89
CA LEU A 287 0.50 -4.14 -16.87
C LEU A 287 1.11 -5.51 -16.57
N ASN A 288 0.70 -6.16 -15.48
CA ASN A 288 1.11 -7.52 -15.11
C ASN A 288 2.65 -7.68 -15.11
N LEU A 289 3.35 -6.85 -14.34
CA LEU A 289 4.83 -6.80 -14.33
C LEU A 289 5.48 -8.02 -13.70
N ALA A 290 4.79 -8.72 -12.78
CA ALA A 290 5.32 -9.93 -12.20
C ALA A 290 5.44 -11.04 -13.25
N LYS A 291 6.65 -11.59 -13.37
CA LYS A 291 6.96 -12.69 -14.30
C LYS A 291 6.99 -14.02 -13.54
N GLN A 292 6.65 -15.11 -14.23
CA GLN A 292 6.98 -16.43 -13.70
C GLN A 292 8.50 -16.52 -13.55
N GLU A 293 8.96 -16.82 -12.34
CA GLU A 293 10.36 -17.22 -12.17
C GLU A 293 10.59 -18.49 -13.00
N ALA A 294 11.61 -18.47 -13.85
CA ALA A 294 12.03 -19.68 -14.55
C ALA A 294 12.40 -20.74 -13.49
N LYS A 295 11.70 -21.88 -13.51
CA LYS A 295 11.94 -23.01 -12.60
C LYS A 295 13.29 -23.63 -12.89
#